data_971e9bc01742981ac8a9d21b600e8f12
#
_entry.id   971e9bc01742981ac8a9d21b600e8f12
#
_cell.length_a   1.000
_cell.length_b   1.000
_cell.length_c   1.000
_cell.angle_alpha   90.00
_cell.angle_beta   90.00
_cell.angle_gamma   90.00
#
_symmetry.space_group_name_H-M   'P 1'
#
loop_
_entity.id
_entity.type
_entity.pdbx_description
1 polymer ?
#
loop_
_entity_poly.entity_id
_entity_poly.type
_entity_poly.pdbx_seq_one_letter_code
_entity_poly.pdbx_strand_id
1 'polypeptide(L)'
;MLSKQIPLGIYEKALPAGECWLERLQLAKTLGFDFVEMSVDETDERLSRLDWSREQRLALVNAIVETGVRVPSMCLSAHRRFPLGSEDDAVRAQGLEIMRKAIQFAQDVGIRVIQLAGYDVYYQEANNETRRRFRDGLKESVEMASRAQVTLAMEIMDDPLMNSISKALGYAHYLNNPWFQLYPDIGNLSAWDNDVQMELQAGIGHIVAVHVKDTKPGVFKNVPFGEGVVDFERCFETLKQSGYCGPYLIEMWSETAEDPAAEVAKARDWVKARMAKAGMVEAA
;
A
#
# COMPACT_ATOMS: atom_id res chain seq x y z
N MET A 1 -0.70 -8.80 -26.87
CA MET A 1 0.23 -7.71 -26.52
C MET A 1 -0.10 -7.29 -25.11
N LEU A 2 0.88 -7.24 -24.19
CA LEU A 2 0.68 -6.63 -22.89
C LEU A 2 0.38 -5.14 -23.11
N SER A 3 -0.65 -4.60 -22.43
CA SER A 3 -1.01 -3.19 -22.51
C SER A 3 0.22 -2.33 -22.18
N LYS A 4 0.46 -1.29 -22.98
CA LYS A 4 1.46 -0.24 -22.66
C LYS A 4 0.96 0.72 -21.57
N GLN A 5 -0.28 0.55 -21.15
CA GLN A 5 -0.90 1.42 -20.16
C GLN A 5 -0.35 1.11 -18.75
N ILE A 6 0.05 2.16 -18.06
CA ILE A 6 0.53 2.09 -16.67
C ILE A 6 -0.66 1.75 -15.78
N PRO A 7 -0.62 0.67 -14.97
CA PRO A 7 -1.74 0.33 -14.11
C PRO A 7 -1.96 1.39 -13.02
N LEU A 8 -3.19 1.90 -12.93
CA LEU A 8 -3.62 2.84 -11.90
C LEU A 8 -4.69 2.20 -11.03
N GLY A 9 -4.44 2.15 -9.74
CA GLY A 9 -5.35 1.61 -8.74
C GLY A 9 -5.91 2.65 -7.78
N ILE A 10 -6.83 2.20 -6.96
CA ILE A 10 -7.46 2.98 -5.91
C ILE A 10 -7.43 2.23 -4.57
N TYR A 11 -7.18 2.96 -3.48
CA TYR A 11 -7.29 2.40 -2.14
C TYR A 11 -8.75 2.15 -1.78
N GLU A 12 -9.04 1.01 -1.15
CA GLU A 12 -10.41 0.61 -0.82
C GLU A 12 -11.19 1.68 -0.06
N LYS A 13 -10.53 2.38 0.88
CA LYS A 13 -11.18 3.41 1.72
C LYS A 13 -11.55 4.70 0.98
N ALA A 14 -11.19 4.80 -0.29
CA ALA A 14 -11.67 5.87 -1.16
C ALA A 14 -13.05 5.55 -1.76
N LEU A 15 -13.48 4.28 -1.75
CA LEU A 15 -14.75 3.85 -2.32
C LEU A 15 -15.83 3.82 -1.23
N PRO A 16 -17.13 3.91 -1.58
CA PRO A 16 -18.21 3.88 -0.60
C PRO A 16 -18.13 2.70 0.36
N ALA A 17 -18.47 2.95 1.63
CA ALA A 17 -18.59 1.91 2.63
C ALA A 17 -19.86 1.05 2.41
N GLY A 18 -19.82 -0.21 2.87
CA GLY A 18 -21.02 -1.07 2.95
C GLY A 18 -21.38 -1.84 1.69
N GLU A 19 -20.67 -1.65 0.58
CA GLU A 19 -20.91 -2.43 -0.64
C GLU A 19 -20.25 -3.81 -0.59
N CYS A 20 -20.85 -4.77 -1.31
CA CYS A 20 -20.17 -6.05 -1.55
C CYS A 20 -18.98 -5.87 -2.50
N TRP A 21 -18.06 -6.85 -2.53
CA TRP A 21 -16.87 -6.74 -3.38
C TRP A 21 -17.18 -6.66 -4.87
N LEU A 22 -18.27 -7.30 -5.33
CA LEU A 22 -18.67 -7.20 -6.73
C LEU A 22 -19.03 -5.75 -7.10
N GLU A 23 -19.89 -5.10 -6.31
CA GLU A 23 -20.31 -3.72 -6.54
C GLU A 23 -19.13 -2.74 -6.43
N ARG A 24 -18.27 -2.94 -5.44
CA ARG A 24 -17.06 -2.12 -5.26
C ARG A 24 -16.11 -2.22 -6.46
N LEU A 25 -15.86 -3.42 -6.99
CA LEU A 25 -15.02 -3.60 -8.16
C LEU A 25 -15.71 -3.11 -9.45
N GLN A 26 -17.03 -3.23 -9.58
CA GLN A 26 -17.79 -2.61 -10.69
C GLN A 26 -17.67 -1.09 -10.67
N LEU A 27 -17.79 -0.48 -9.49
CA LEU A 27 -17.59 0.97 -9.34
C LEU A 27 -16.15 1.38 -9.70
N ALA A 28 -15.16 0.68 -9.20
CA ALA A 28 -13.75 0.94 -9.55
C ALA A 28 -13.51 0.85 -11.07
N LYS A 29 -14.13 -0.15 -11.74
CA LYS A 29 -14.10 -0.27 -13.21
C LYS A 29 -14.75 0.92 -13.89
N THR A 30 -15.94 1.31 -13.44
CA THR A 30 -16.67 2.46 -13.99
C THR A 30 -15.89 3.76 -13.83
N LEU A 31 -15.18 3.89 -12.69
CA LEU A 31 -14.28 5.00 -12.42
C LEU A 31 -12.93 4.90 -13.17
N GLY A 32 -12.71 3.84 -13.96
CA GLY A 32 -11.54 3.69 -14.82
C GLY A 32 -10.24 3.29 -14.08
N PHE A 33 -10.36 2.51 -13.02
CA PHE A 33 -9.23 1.91 -12.31
C PHE A 33 -8.99 0.47 -12.75
N ASP A 34 -7.70 0.07 -12.78
CA ASP A 34 -7.26 -1.26 -13.16
C ASP A 34 -7.28 -2.25 -11.99
N PHE A 35 -7.23 -1.74 -10.76
CA PHE A 35 -7.20 -2.55 -9.54
C PHE A 35 -7.63 -1.77 -8.30
N VAL A 36 -7.97 -2.52 -7.26
CA VAL A 36 -8.25 -2.00 -5.90
C VAL A 36 -7.24 -2.62 -4.93
N GLU A 37 -6.67 -1.82 -4.03
CA GLU A 37 -5.92 -2.32 -2.89
C GLU A 37 -6.85 -2.52 -1.70
N MET A 38 -6.89 -3.76 -1.20
CA MET A 38 -7.71 -4.13 -0.05
C MET A 38 -7.12 -3.55 1.24
N SER A 39 -7.98 -3.12 2.17
CA SER A 39 -7.57 -2.71 3.50
C SER A 39 -7.86 -3.79 4.54
N VAL A 40 -6.84 -4.18 5.30
CA VAL A 40 -6.96 -4.95 6.54
C VAL A 40 -6.32 -4.11 7.64
N ASP A 41 -7.14 -3.29 8.29
CA ASP A 41 -6.71 -2.39 9.33
C ASP A 41 -6.99 -2.94 10.74
N GLU A 42 -6.79 -2.10 11.76
CA GLU A 42 -6.91 -2.44 13.17
C GLU A 42 -8.36 -2.58 13.67
N THR A 43 -9.37 -2.27 12.83
CA THR A 43 -10.78 -2.46 13.18
C THR A 43 -11.15 -3.94 13.17
N ASP A 44 -12.02 -4.35 14.09
CA ASP A 44 -12.47 -5.75 14.15
C ASP A 44 -13.17 -6.17 12.85
N GLU A 45 -13.90 -5.26 12.21
CA GLU A 45 -14.56 -5.51 10.93
C GLU A 45 -13.57 -5.90 9.84
N ARG A 46 -12.55 -5.07 9.59
CA ARG A 46 -11.59 -5.33 8.51
C ARG A 46 -10.60 -6.43 8.88
N LEU A 47 -10.24 -6.54 10.15
CA LEU A 47 -9.38 -7.61 10.64
C LEU A 47 -10.05 -8.98 10.49
N SER A 48 -11.38 -9.09 10.70
CA SER A 48 -12.14 -10.34 10.54
C SER A 48 -12.11 -10.91 9.12
N ARG A 49 -11.73 -10.12 8.11
CA ARG A 49 -11.56 -10.58 6.72
C ARG A 49 -10.54 -11.71 6.60
N LEU A 50 -9.54 -11.71 7.45
CA LEU A 50 -8.54 -12.78 7.49
C LEU A 50 -9.12 -14.13 7.90
N ASP A 51 -10.28 -14.12 8.56
CA ASP A 51 -11.04 -15.30 9.00
C ASP A 51 -12.24 -15.62 8.09
N TRP A 52 -12.35 -14.97 6.92
CA TRP A 52 -13.41 -15.27 5.96
C TRP A 52 -13.45 -16.75 5.58
N SER A 53 -14.66 -17.25 5.47
CA SER A 53 -14.91 -18.63 5.01
C SER A 53 -14.43 -18.80 3.56
N ARG A 54 -14.35 -20.06 3.14
CA ARG A 54 -14.03 -20.39 1.74
C ARG A 54 -15.01 -19.75 0.76
N GLU A 55 -16.29 -19.71 1.10
CA GLU A 55 -17.34 -19.12 0.27
C GLU A 55 -17.15 -17.62 0.11
N GLN A 56 -16.80 -16.92 1.19
CA GLN A 56 -16.51 -15.48 1.15
C GLN A 56 -15.27 -15.16 0.32
N ARG A 57 -14.19 -15.96 0.44
CA ARG A 57 -12.98 -15.81 -0.38
C ARG A 57 -13.28 -16.09 -1.86
N LEU A 58 -14.07 -17.12 -2.16
CA LEU A 58 -14.51 -17.40 -3.54
C LEU A 58 -15.40 -16.29 -4.11
N ALA A 59 -16.25 -15.66 -3.31
CA ALA A 59 -17.05 -14.52 -3.76
C ALA A 59 -16.16 -13.36 -4.23
N LEU A 60 -15.07 -13.06 -3.51
CA LEU A 60 -14.08 -12.06 -3.94
C LEU A 60 -13.40 -12.48 -5.25
N VAL A 61 -12.94 -13.72 -5.35
CA VAL A 61 -12.30 -14.24 -6.58
C VAL A 61 -13.24 -14.15 -7.78
N ASN A 62 -14.51 -14.55 -7.60
CA ASN A 62 -15.53 -14.45 -8.65
C ASN A 62 -15.78 -12.99 -9.06
N ALA A 63 -15.86 -12.06 -8.11
CA ALA A 63 -15.99 -10.63 -8.38
C ALA A 63 -14.81 -10.08 -9.22
N ILE A 64 -13.58 -10.50 -8.91
CA ILE A 64 -12.38 -10.16 -9.69
C ILE A 64 -12.48 -10.68 -11.13
N VAL A 65 -12.90 -11.93 -11.30
CA VAL A 65 -13.04 -12.57 -12.64
C VAL A 65 -14.14 -11.88 -13.44
N GLU A 66 -15.30 -11.61 -12.83
CA GLU A 66 -16.47 -11.00 -13.50
C GLU A 66 -16.19 -9.57 -13.92
N THR A 67 -15.58 -8.79 -13.07
CA THR A 67 -15.31 -7.37 -13.37
C THR A 67 -14.07 -7.14 -14.21
N GLY A 68 -13.06 -8.03 -14.10
CA GLY A 68 -11.73 -7.85 -14.64
C GLY A 68 -10.86 -6.87 -13.83
N VAL A 69 -11.39 -6.26 -12.76
CA VAL A 69 -10.63 -5.40 -11.83
C VAL A 69 -9.94 -6.28 -10.79
N ARG A 70 -8.64 -6.18 -10.70
CA ARG A 70 -7.82 -7.01 -9.81
C ARG A 70 -7.80 -6.47 -8.37
N VAL A 71 -7.43 -7.36 -7.43
CA VAL A 71 -7.04 -7.00 -6.06
C VAL A 71 -5.63 -7.57 -5.83
N PRO A 72 -4.59 -6.92 -6.37
CA PRO A 72 -3.23 -7.47 -6.36
C PRO A 72 -2.49 -7.22 -5.06
N SER A 73 -2.95 -6.29 -4.25
CA SER A 73 -2.31 -5.89 -3.00
C SER A 73 -3.29 -5.71 -1.85
N MET A 74 -2.75 -5.82 -0.65
CA MET A 74 -3.43 -5.62 0.62
C MET A 74 -2.60 -4.69 1.49
N CYS A 75 -3.19 -3.60 1.99
CA CYS A 75 -2.62 -2.77 3.05
C CYS A 75 -2.91 -3.42 4.40
N LEU A 76 -1.89 -3.97 5.05
CA LEU A 76 -1.99 -4.64 6.35
C LEU A 76 -1.59 -3.68 7.48
N SER A 77 -2.48 -2.76 7.83
CA SER A 77 -2.25 -1.80 8.92
C SER A 77 -2.79 -2.25 10.28
N ALA A 78 -3.27 -3.48 10.40
CA ALA A 78 -3.68 -4.11 11.66
C ALA A 78 -2.53 -4.15 12.70
N HIS A 79 -1.28 -4.12 12.23
CA HIS A 79 -0.09 -4.06 13.09
C HIS A 79 0.05 -2.75 13.88
N ARG A 80 -0.80 -1.73 13.67
CA ARG A 80 -0.91 -0.59 14.59
C ARG A 80 -1.40 -1.04 15.97
N ARG A 81 -2.42 -1.91 16.01
CA ARG A 81 -2.98 -2.48 17.25
C ARG A 81 -2.15 -3.65 17.78
N PHE A 82 -1.56 -4.46 16.90
CA PHE A 82 -0.81 -5.66 17.25
C PHE A 82 0.61 -5.61 16.63
N PRO A 83 1.47 -4.66 17.09
CA PRO A 83 2.76 -4.44 16.47
C PRO A 83 3.74 -5.58 16.71
N LEU A 84 4.54 -5.89 15.69
CA LEU A 84 5.59 -6.90 15.74
C LEU A 84 6.73 -6.53 16.72
N GLY A 85 6.85 -5.25 17.03
CA GLY A 85 7.84 -4.73 17.99
C GLY A 85 7.37 -4.66 19.42
N SER A 86 6.12 -5.04 19.74
CA SER A 86 5.57 -4.93 21.10
C SER A 86 6.45 -5.64 22.14
N GLU A 87 6.62 -4.99 23.29
CA GLU A 87 7.26 -5.61 24.47
C GLU A 87 6.34 -6.63 25.17
N ASP A 88 5.02 -6.54 24.93
CA ASP A 88 4.07 -7.58 25.32
C ASP A 88 4.13 -8.75 24.36
N ASP A 89 4.57 -9.91 24.85
CA ASP A 89 4.74 -11.12 24.05
C ASP A 89 3.40 -11.65 23.50
N ALA A 90 2.27 -11.43 24.19
CA ALA A 90 0.95 -11.85 23.70
C ALA A 90 0.50 -10.97 22.54
N VAL A 91 0.71 -9.66 22.61
CA VAL A 91 0.44 -8.72 21.50
C VAL A 91 1.31 -9.04 20.28
N ARG A 92 2.61 -9.32 20.50
CA ARG A 92 3.53 -9.69 19.44
C ARG A 92 3.16 -11.02 18.79
N ALA A 93 2.79 -12.02 19.57
CA ALA A 93 2.31 -13.31 19.06
C ALA A 93 1.04 -13.15 18.21
N GLN A 94 0.11 -12.28 18.63
CA GLN A 94 -1.08 -11.92 17.85
C GLN A 94 -0.71 -11.22 16.53
N GLY A 95 0.29 -10.34 16.53
CA GLY A 95 0.81 -9.70 15.32
C GLY A 95 1.37 -10.71 14.32
N LEU A 96 2.14 -11.71 14.78
CA LEU A 96 2.64 -12.80 13.93
C LEU A 96 1.51 -13.69 13.40
N GLU A 97 0.49 -13.97 14.22
CA GLU A 97 -0.67 -14.73 13.77
C GLU A 97 -1.50 -13.97 12.71
N ILE A 98 -1.66 -12.64 12.85
CA ILE A 98 -2.26 -11.78 11.84
C ILE A 98 -1.45 -11.87 10.53
N MET A 99 -0.14 -11.81 10.59
CA MET A 99 0.72 -11.95 9.41
C MET A 99 0.53 -13.31 8.74
N ARG A 100 0.53 -14.40 9.51
CA ARG A 100 0.32 -15.75 8.99
C ARG A 100 -1.03 -15.87 8.28
N LYS A 101 -2.11 -15.34 8.89
CA LYS A 101 -3.44 -15.32 8.29
C LYS A 101 -3.51 -14.45 7.03
N ALA A 102 -2.84 -13.29 7.03
CA ALA A 102 -2.79 -12.40 5.87
C ALA A 102 -2.08 -13.07 4.68
N ILE A 103 -0.98 -13.78 4.93
CA ILE A 103 -0.27 -14.55 3.90
C ILE A 103 -1.16 -15.67 3.35
N GLN A 104 -1.85 -16.42 4.20
CA GLN A 104 -2.78 -17.47 3.77
C GLN A 104 -3.95 -16.89 2.97
N PHE A 105 -4.53 -15.79 3.44
CA PHE A 105 -5.60 -15.09 2.73
C PHE A 105 -5.13 -14.62 1.34
N ALA A 106 -3.94 -14.04 1.27
CA ALA A 106 -3.35 -13.58 0.01
C ALA A 106 -3.21 -14.72 -1.01
N GLN A 107 -2.74 -15.92 -0.59
CA GLN A 107 -2.68 -17.11 -1.43
C GLN A 107 -4.06 -17.54 -1.94
N ASP A 108 -5.07 -17.55 -1.05
CA ASP A 108 -6.41 -18.06 -1.38
C ASP A 108 -7.16 -17.18 -2.38
N VAL A 109 -6.92 -15.84 -2.36
CA VAL A 109 -7.64 -14.89 -3.21
C VAL A 109 -6.78 -14.31 -4.34
N GLY A 110 -5.51 -14.67 -4.42
CA GLY A 110 -4.60 -14.24 -5.50
C GLY A 110 -3.96 -12.87 -5.28
N ILE A 111 -3.93 -12.35 -4.05
CA ILE A 111 -3.13 -11.19 -3.68
C ILE A 111 -1.65 -11.55 -3.75
N ARG A 112 -0.83 -10.68 -4.35
CA ARG A 112 0.60 -10.91 -4.57
C ARG A 112 1.49 -10.11 -3.64
N VAL A 113 0.99 -8.96 -3.17
CA VAL A 113 1.74 -8.02 -2.34
C VAL A 113 0.95 -7.72 -1.08
N ILE A 114 1.58 -7.90 0.08
CA ILE A 114 1.09 -7.39 1.36
C ILE A 114 1.93 -6.16 1.69
N GLN A 115 1.32 -4.99 1.61
CA GLN A 115 1.93 -3.74 2.02
C GLN A 115 1.93 -3.67 3.56
N LEU A 116 3.08 -3.39 4.13
CA LEU A 116 3.32 -3.30 5.56
C LEU A 116 3.47 -1.86 5.99
N ALA A 117 2.77 -1.47 7.04
CA ALA A 117 3.02 -0.21 7.71
C ALA A 117 4.33 -0.28 8.50
N GLY A 118 5.25 0.66 8.24
CA GLY A 118 6.61 0.65 8.78
C GLY A 118 6.71 1.19 10.20
N TYR A 119 6.00 0.58 11.14
CA TYR A 119 6.09 0.90 12.58
C TYR A 119 6.67 -0.27 13.36
N ASP A 120 7.57 -0.01 14.30
CA ASP A 120 7.94 -1.01 15.30
C ASP A 120 6.84 -1.14 16.37
N VAL A 121 6.35 -0.03 16.88
CA VAL A 121 5.14 0.13 17.70
C VAL A 121 4.41 1.39 17.23
N TYR A 122 3.11 1.53 17.53
CA TYR A 122 2.34 2.68 17.07
C TYR A 122 1.75 3.52 18.21
N TYR A 123 1.13 2.89 19.20
CA TYR A 123 0.53 3.57 20.35
C TYR A 123 1.43 3.58 21.60
N GLN A 124 2.71 3.27 21.43
CA GLN A 124 3.69 3.16 22.50
C GLN A 124 4.96 3.92 22.09
N GLU A 125 5.81 4.24 23.06
CA GLU A 125 7.12 4.81 22.77
C GLU A 125 8.08 3.77 22.17
N ALA A 126 8.66 4.10 21.03
CA ALA A 126 9.66 3.26 20.39
C ALA A 126 11.00 3.32 21.13
N ASN A 127 11.67 2.19 21.25
CA ASN A 127 12.99 2.07 21.86
C ASN A 127 13.85 1.01 21.14
N ASN A 128 15.05 0.75 21.65
CA ASN A 128 15.95 -0.22 21.02
C ASN A 128 15.38 -1.65 21.07
N GLU A 129 14.64 -2.00 22.11
CA GLU A 129 14.04 -3.33 22.26
C GLU A 129 12.87 -3.51 21.30
N THR A 130 11.99 -2.50 21.16
CA THR A 130 10.87 -2.55 20.20
C THR A 130 11.37 -2.69 18.77
N ARG A 131 12.45 -1.96 18.41
CA ARG A 131 13.09 -2.06 17.10
C ARG A 131 13.76 -3.42 16.87
N ARG A 132 14.37 -4.00 17.90
CA ARG A 132 14.96 -5.35 17.81
C ARG A 132 13.85 -6.39 17.56
N ARG A 133 12.78 -6.37 18.39
CA ARG A 133 11.62 -7.26 18.26
C ARG A 133 10.94 -7.12 16.90
N PHE A 134 10.78 -5.90 16.41
CA PHE A 134 10.24 -5.64 15.08
C PHE A 134 11.08 -6.32 13.98
N ARG A 135 12.41 -6.18 14.02
CA ARG A 135 13.31 -6.84 13.05
C ARG A 135 13.19 -8.36 13.10
N ASP A 136 13.11 -8.92 14.31
CA ASP A 136 12.98 -10.38 14.51
C ASP A 136 11.64 -10.87 13.96
N GLY A 137 10.52 -10.17 14.28
CA GLY A 137 9.19 -10.49 13.77
C GLY A 137 9.06 -10.29 12.26
N LEU A 138 9.70 -9.26 11.70
CA LEU A 138 9.74 -9.03 10.27
C LEU A 138 10.50 -10.14 9.53
N LYS A 139 11.63 -10.61 10.09
CA LYS A 139 12.38 -11.74 9.53
C LYS A 139 11.53 -13.00 9.47
N GLU A 140 10.85 -13.34 10.57
CA GLU A 140 9.95 -14.49 10.63
C GLU A 140 8.80 -14.34 9.61
N SER A 141 8.23 -13.15 9.49
CA SER A 141 7.18 -12.82 8.53
C SER A 141 7.63 -13.04 7.08
N VAL A 142 8.84 -12.58 6.74
CA VAL A 142 9.40 -12.74 5.39
C VAL A 142 9.71 -14.20 5.09
N GLU A 143 10.15 -14.99 6.06
CA GLU A 143 10.35 -16.43 5.88
C GLU A 143 9.01 -17.17 5.60
N MET A 144 7.92 -16.80 6.28
CA MET A 144 6.58 -17.32 5.99
C MET A 144 6.12 -16.93 4.58
N ALA A 145 6.25 -15.65 4.24
CA ALA A 145 5.81 -15.10 2.95
C ALA A 145 6.58 -15.71 1.77
N SER A 146 7.90 -15.93 1.91
CA SER A 146 8.73 -16.54 0.87
C SER A 146 8.28 -17.96 0.52
N ARG A 147 7.90 -18.78 1.52
CA ARG A 147 7.37 -20.13 1.31
C ARG A 147 6.02 -20.13 0.60
N ALA A 148 5.24 -19.07 0.84
CA ALA A 148 3.93 -18.84 0.24
C ALA A 148 3.99 -18.13 -1.13
N GLN A 149 5.16 -17.66 -1.55
CA GLN A 149 5.36 -16.86 -2.76
C GLN A 149 4.52 -15.56 -2.76
N VAL A 150 4.41 -14.93 -1.59
CA VAL A 150 3.76 -13.64 -1.40
C VAL A 150 4.85 -12.61 -1.04
N THR A 151 4.83 -11.47 -1.71
CA THR A 151 5.78 -10.39 -1.42
C THR A 151 5.29 -9.55 -0.24
N LEU A 152 6.14 -9.33 0.74
CA LEU A 152 5.94 -8.29 1.76
C LEU A 152 6.62 -7.01 1.28
N ALA A 153 5.91 -5.90 1.27
CA ALA A 153 6.43 -4.64 0.79
C ALA A 153 6.29 -3.54 1.85
N MET A 154 7.42 -2.95 2.24
CA MET A 154 7.46 -1.92 3.26
C MET A 154 7.04 -0.57 2.70
N GLU A 155 6.00 0.01 3.28
CA GLU A 155 5.59 1.37 2.98
C GLU A 155 6.52 2.39 3.64
N ILE A 156 6.76 3.50 2.94
CA ILE A 156 7.37 4.68 3.54
C ILE A 156 6.28 5.46 4.26
N MET A 157 6.49 5.69 5.55
CA MET A 157 5.43 6.06 6.49
C MET A 157 5.55 7.48 7.05
N ASP A 158 4.51 7.85 7.78
CA ASP A 158 4.43 9.04 8.66
C ASP A 158 5.16 8.85 10.00
N ASP A 159 6.13 7.93 10.07
CA ASP A 159 6.90 7.58 11.26
C ASP A 159 8.41 7.69 11.03
N PRO A 160 9.19 8.24 11.97
CA PRO A 160 10.64 8.37 11.83
C PRO A 160 11.39 7.07 11.59
N LEU A 161 10.85 5.91 11.99
CA LEU A 161 11.48 4.61 11.73
C LEU A 161 11.58 4.32 10.23
N MET A 162 10.54 4.68 9.47
CA MET A 162 10.41 4.31 8.05
C MET A 162 10.02 5.50 7.16
N ASN A 163 10.65 6.65 7.37
CA ASN A 163 10.33 7.87 6.64
C ASN A 163 11.13 8.10 5.36
N SER A 164 11.93 7.12 4.92
CA SER A 164 12.72 7.23 3.68
C SER A 164 12.92 5.85 3.03
N ILE A 165 13.11 5.83 1.72
CA ILE A 165 13.45 4.63 0.96
C ILE A 165 14.81 4.08 1.42
N SER A 166 15.77 4.96 1.70
CA SER A 166 17.08 4.58 2.20
C SER A 166 17.01 3.76 3.48
N LYS A 167 16.10 4.08 4.41
CA LYS A 167 15.85 3.28 5.62
C LYS A 167 15.25 1.92 5.30
N ALA A 168 14.24 1.89 4.41
CA ALA A 168 13.61 0.65 3.98
C ALA A 168 14.59 -0.28 3.26
N LEU A 169 15.51 0.26 2.44
CA LEU A 169 16.61 -0.49 1.83
C LEU A 169 17.53 -1.11 2.88
N GLY A 170 17.78 -0.42 4.01
CA GLY A 170 18.53 -1.00 5.13
C GLY A 170 17.88 -2.29 5.65
N TYR A 171 16.56 -2.34 5.75
CA TYR A 171 15.82 -3.56 6.10
C TYR A 171 15.87 -4.61 4.98
N ALA A 172 15.75 -4.21 3.71
CA ALA A 172 15.88 -5.14 2.58
C ALA A 172 17.26 -5.82 2.55
N HIS A 173 18.32 -5.07 2.77
CA HIS A 173 19.68 -5.61 2.86
C HIS A 173 19.89 -6.50 4.08
N TYR A 174 19.33 -6.12 5.24
CA TYR A 174 19.40 -6.94 6.46
C TYR A 174 18.70 -8.28 6.30
N LEU A 175 17.49 -8.28 5.69
CA LEU A 175 16.69 -9.48 5.48
C LEU A 175 17.25 -10.35 4.36
N ASN A 176 17.92 -9.75 3.37
CA ASN A 176 18.52 -10.42 2.21
C ASN A 176 17.60 -11.49 1.59
N ASN A 177 16.35 -11.12 1.37
CA ASN A 177 15.31 -12.02 0.87
C ASN A 177 14.49 -11.33 -0.23
N PRO A 178 14.39 -11.90 -1.46
CA PRO A 178 13.70 -11.26 -2.57
C PRO A 178 12.19 -11.08 -2.37
N TRP A 179 11.60 -11.75 -1.39
CA TRP A 179 10.20 -11.61 -1.03
C TRP A 179 9.91 -10.43 -0.08
N PHE A 180 10.95 -9.66 0.27
CA PHE A 180 10.79 -8.37 0.94
C PHE A 180 11.20 -7.26 -0.01
N GLN A 181 10.28 -6.32 -0.26
CA GLN A 181 10.43 -5.24 -1.21
C GLN A 181 9.92 -3.91 -0.63
N LEU A 182 9.88 -2.86 -1.46
CA LEU A 182 9.52 -1.50 -1.06
C LEU A 182 8.21 -1.07 -1.74
N TYR A 183 7.42 -0.30 -1.00
CA TYR A 183 6.20 0.32 -1.45
C TYR A 183 6.23 1.83 -1.09
N PRO A 184 6.99 2.67 -1.82
CA PRO A 184 7.08 4.07 -1.48
C PRO A 184 5.73 4.78 -1.63
N ASP A 185 5.46 5.68 -0.67
CA ASP A 185 4.43 6.69 -0.73
C ASP A 185 5.11 8.04 -1.01
N ILE A 186 4.83 8.63 -2.18
CA ILE A 186 5.47 9.88 -2.59
C ILE A 186 5.02 11.07 -1.74
N GLY A 187 3.81 11.00 -1.16
CA GLY A 187 3.33 12.00 -0.21
C GLY A 187 4.12 11.94 1.10
N ASN A 188 4.22 10.76 1.71
CA ASN A 188 5.00 10.60 2.93
C ASN A 188 6.46 11.00 2.74
N LEU A 189 7.10 10.59 1.64
CA LEU A 189 8.46 11.01 1.31
C LEU A 189 8.60 12.54 1.28
N SER A 190 7.67 13.23 0.63
CA SER A 190 7.70 14.69 0.47
C SER A 190 7.46 15.42 1.79
N ALA A 191 6.60 14.89 2.67
CA ALA A 191 6.27 15.53 3.94
C ALA A 191 7.46 15.54 4.94
N TRP A 192 8.45 14.66 4.77
CA TRP A 192 9.63 14.53 5.61
C TRP A 192 10.86 15.33 5.11
N ASP A 193 10.67 16.20 4.12
CA ASP A 193 11.77 17.00 3.53
C ASP A 193 12.92 16.13 2.97
N ASN A 194 12.58 14.95 2.42
CA ASN A 194 13.55 14.12 1.72
C ASN A 194 13.87 14.70 0.34
N ASP A 195 15.07 14.42 -0.17
CA ASP A 195 15.31 14.50 -1.62
C ASP A 195 14.57 13.34 -2.31
N VAL A 196 13.30 13.59 -2.65
CA VAL A 196 12.38 12.56 -3.16
C VAL A 196 12.94 11.89 -4.42
N GLN A 197 13.66 12.64 -5.26
CA GLN A 197 14.23 12.10 -6.49
C GLN A 197 15.36 11.11 -6.20
N MET A 198 16.29 11.51 -5.33
CA MET A 198 17.37 10.62 -4.90
C MET A 198 16.83 9.37 -4.21
N GLU A 199 15.83 9.53 -3.36
CA GLU A 199 15.17 8.41 -2.68
C GLU A 199 14.50 7.46 -3.69
N LEU A 200 13.70 7.97 -4.64
CA LEU A 200 13.06 7.14 -5.65
C LEU A 200 14.09 6.42 -6.53
N GLN A 201 15.16 7.11 -6.95
CA GLN A 201 16.24 6.51 -7.73
C GLN A 201 16.96 5.39 -6.96
N ALA A 202 17.23 5.61 -5.66
CA ALA A 202 17.86 4.60 -4.81
C ALA A 202 17.00 3.34 -4.67
N GLY A 203 15.67 3.47 -4.69
CA GLY A 203 14.73 2.35 -4.57
C GLY A 203 14.54 1.50 -5.82
N ILE A 204 15.04 1.93 -6.98
CA ILE A 204 14.81 1.22 -8.26
C ILE A 204 15.36 -0.21 -8.18
N GLY A 205 14.56 -1.16 -8.66
CA GLY A 205 14.82 -2.60 -8.53
C GLY A 205 14.17 -3.24 -7.29
N HIS A 206 13.75 -2.42 -6.33
CA HIS A 206 13.04 -2.87 -5.13
C HIS A 206 11.59 -2.36 -5.04
N ILE A 207 11.19 -1.38 -5.86
CA ILE A 207 9.84 -0.79 -5.83
C ILE A 207 8.85 -1.72 -6.52
N VAL A 208 7.83 -2.21 -5.79
CA VAL A 208 6.78 -3.08 -6.33
C VAL A 208 5.51 -2.34 -6.72
N ALA A 209 5.21 -1.24 -6.06
CA ALA A 209 4.13 -0.31 -6.36
C ALA A 209 4.43 1.05 -5.72
N VAL A 210 3.67 2.09 -6.07
CA VAL A 210 3.83 3.45 -5.56
C VAL A 210 2.49 3.99 -5.10
N HIS A 211 2.39 4.43 -3.84
CA HIS A 211 1.27 5.22 -3.35
C HIS A 211 1.39 6.66 -3.82
N VAL A 212 0.25 7.20 -4.27
CA VAL A 212 0.10 8.55 -4.79
C VAL A 212 -0.94 9.26 -3.92
N LYS A 213 -0.48 10.16 -3.07
CA LYS A 213 -1.31 11.07 -2.27
C LYS A 213 -0.61 12.41 -2.09
N ASP A 214 -1.37 13.44 -1.76
CA ASP A 214 -0.79 14.73 -1.39
C ASP A 214 -0.65 14.83 0.14
N THR A 215 0.32 15.63 0.59
CA THR A 215 0.66 15.80 2.00
C THR A 215 1.18 17.22 2.25
N LYS A 216 1.25 17.60 3.53
CA LYS A 216 1.98 18.78 3.99
C LYS A 216 2.93 18.38 5.13
N PRO A 217 3.97 19.16 5.44
CA PRO A 217 4.80 18.88 6.60
C PRO A 217 3.95 18.68 7.86
N GLY A 218 4.05 17.48 8.48
CA GLY A 218 3.25 17.08 9.63
C GLY A 218 1.78 16.73 9.36
N VAL A 219 1.31 16.77 8.10
CA VAL A 219 -0.07 16.38 7.71
C VAL A 219 -0.02 15.35 6.60
N PHE A 220 -0.18 14.09 6.97
CA PHE A 220 0.04 12.93 6.10
C PHE A 220 -1.24 12.36 5.48
N LYS A 221 -2.42 12.88 5.82
CA LYS A 221 -3.73 12.40 5.35
C LYS A 221 -4.68 13.55 5.05
N ASN A 222 -5.65 13.27 4.17
CA ASN A 222 -6.75 14.18 3.85
C ASN A 222 -6.30 15.56 3.33
N VAL A 223 -5.17 15.62 2.65
CA VAL A 223 -4.75 16.81 1.88
C VAL A 223 -5.26 16.62 0.45
N PRO A 224 -6.13 17.50 -0.05
CA PRO A 224 -6.62 17.42 -1.41
C PRO A 224 -5.47 17.52 -2.42
N PHE A 225 -5.56 16.76 -3.51
CA PHE A 225 -4.54 16.80 -4.56
C PHE A 225 -4.31 18.20 -5.12
N GLY A 226 -3.06 18.65 -5.08
CA GLY A 226 -2.63 19.98 -5.53
C GLY A 226 -2.64 21.06 -4.45
N GLU A 227 -3.01 20.74 -3.22
CA GLU A 227 -2.98 21.65 -2.07
C GLU A 227 -1.81 21.37 -1.11
N GLY A 228 -1.06 20.33 -1.37
CA GLY A 228 0.10 19.89 -0.58
C GLY A 228 1.42 20.36 -1.14
N VAL A 229 2.48 19.62 -0.75
CA VAL A 229 3.88 19.95 -1.11
C VAL A 229 4.46 18.96 -2.14
N VAL A 230 3.70 17.97 -2.57
CA VAL A 230 4.21 16.92 -3.46
C VAL A 230 4.42 17.46 -4.89
N ASP A 231 5.64 17.38 -5.39
CA ASP A 231 5.95 17.61 -6.80
C ASP A 231 5.68 16.34 -7.62
N PHE A 232 4.41 16.10 -7.94
CA PHE A 232 3.95 14.89 -8.62
C PHE A 232 4.60 14.72 -9.99
N GLU A 233 4.71 15.81 -10.77
CA GLU A 233 5.27 15.75 -12.13
C GLU A 233 6.71 15.26 -12.04
N ARG A 234 7.49 15.81 -11.12
CA ARG A 234 8.87 15.43 -10.90
C ARG A 234 9.04 14.01 -10.36
N CYS A 235 8.16 13.58 -9.45
CA CYS A 235 8.14 12.19 -8.97
C CYS A 235 7.90 11.20 -10.13
N PHE A 236 6.90 11.47 -10.95
CA PHE A 236 6.55 10.62 -12.09
C PHE A 236 7.67 10.62 -13.16
N GLU A 237 8.24 11.78 -13.47
CA GLU A 237 9.41 11.88 -14.39
C GLU A 237 10.59 11.06 -13.87
N THR A 238 10.92 11.16 -12.59
CA THR A 238 12.02 10.42 -11.96
C THR A 238 11.81 8.92 -12.06
N LEU A 239 10.62 8.42 -11.70
CA LEU A 239 10.28 7.00 -11.80
C LEU A 239 10.36 6.50 -13.26
N LYS A 240 9.79 7.25 -14.20
CA LYS A 240 9.85 6.92 -15.62
C LYS A 240 11.28 6.87 -16.15
N GLN A 241 12.09 7.90 -15.87
CA GLN A 241 13.50 7.98 -16.31
C GLN A 241 14.35 6.87 -15.71
N SER A 242 14.01 6.43 -14.49
CA SER A 242 14.65 5.31 -13.81
C SER A 242 14.17 3.93 -14.30
N GLY A 243 13.25 3.88 -15.27
CA GLY A 243 12.75 2.64 -15.87
C GLY A 243 11.66 1.93 -15.04
N TYR A 244 11.06 2.59 -14.06
CA TYR A 244 9.92 2.01 -13.33
C TYR A 244 8.69 1.91 -14.25
N CYS A 245 8.10 0.73 -14.32
CA CYS A 245 6.91 0.44 -15.13
C CYS A 245 5.82 -0.30 -14.33
N GLY A 246 5.94 -0.30 -13.01
CA GLY A 246 4.98 -0.93 -12.10
C GLY A 246 3.73 -0.09 -11.86
N PRO A 247 2.82 -0.58 -10.98
CA PRO A 247 1.54 0.06 -10.71
C PRO A 247 1.68 1.28 -9.80
N TYR A 248 0.73 2.21 -9.97
CA TYR A 248 0.50 3.35 -9.08
C TYR A 248 -0.85 3.21 -8.41
N LEU A 249 -0.96 3.58 -7.14
CA LEU A 249 -2.18 3.53 -6.36
C LEU A 249 -2.52 4.91 -5.80
N ILE A 250 -3.71 5.43 -6.12
CA ILE A 250 -4.22 6.63 -5.46
C ILE A 250 -4.65 6.26 -4.03
N GLU A 251 -3.95 6.82 -3.05
CA GLU A 251 -4.29 6.67 -1.64
C GLU A 251 -5.06 7.89 -1.16
N MET A 252 -6.34 7.69 -0.87
CA MET A 252 -7.23 8.70 -0.30
C MET A 252 -8.33 8.06 0.54
N TRP A 253 -9.04 8.88 1.29
CA TRP A 253 -10.14 8.46 2.16
C TRP A 253 -11.37 9.29 1.83
N SER A 254 -12.39 8.70 1.25
CA SER A 254 -13.67 9.34 0.93
C SER A 254 -14.86 8.40 1.14
N GLU A 255 -14.66 7.23 1.75
CA GLU A 255 -15.70 6.22 1.95
C GLU A 255 -16.95 6.76 2.69
N THR A 256 -16.80 7.83 3.45
CA THR A 256 -17.87 8.50 4.21
C THR A 256 -18.24 9.87 3.66
N ALA A 257 -17.69 10.28 2.51
CA ALA A 257 -18.04 11.54 1.87
C ALA A 257 -19.48 11.52 1.32
N GLU A 258 -20.05 12.68 1.05
CA GLU A 258 -21.40 12.81 0.47
C GLU A 258 -21.47 12.16 -0.92
N ASP A 259 -20.46 12.36 -1.75
CA ASP A 259 -20.31 11.70 -3.06
C ASP A 259 -18.87 11.18 -3.23
N PRO A 260 -18.55 9.99 -2.67
CA PRO A 260 -17.23 9.40 -2.79
C PRO A 260 -16.82 9.14 -4.24
N ALA A 261 -17.75 8.76 -5.10
CA ALA A 261 -17.45 8.44 -6.50
C ALA A 261 -17.00 9.68 -7.28
N ALA A 262 -17.66 10.82 -7.08
CA ALA A 262 -17.27 12.09 -7.71
C ALA A 262 -15.89 12.55 -7.22
N GLU A 263 -15.60 12.43 -5.92
CA GLU A 263 -14.28 12.80 -5.37
C GLU A 263 -13.17 11.92 -5.92
N VAL A 264 -13.39 10.61 -5.98
CA VAL A 264 -12.46 9.66 -6.55
C VAL A 264 -12.22 9.91 -8.04
N ALA A 265 -13.28 10.21 -8.81
CA ALA A 265 -13.16 10.56 -10.23
C ALA A 265 -12.32 11.83 -10.42
N LYS A 266 -12.55 12.86 -9.62
CA LYS A 266 -11.76 14.11 -9.63
C LYS A 266 -10.29 13.85 -9.32
N ALA A 267 -10.01 13.07 -8.30
CA ALA A 267 -8.64 12.71 -7.91
C ALA A 267 -7.94 11.92 -9.02
N ARG A 268 -8.61 10.94 -9.62
CA ARG A 268 -8.10 10.16 -10.76
C ARG A 268 -7.72 11.06 -11.94
N ASP A 269 -8.63 11.94 -12.34
CA ASP A 269 -8.40 12.83 -13.49
C ASP A 269 -7.25 13.79 -13.21
N TRP A 270 -7.16 14.30 -11.99
CA TRP A 270 -6.06 15.15 -11.57
C TRP A 270 -4.71 14.43 -11.64
N VAL A 271 -4.61 13.21 -11.11
CA VAL A 271 -3.39 12.38 -11.13
C VAL A 271 -3.02 12.03 -12.58
N LYS A 272 -3.99 11.55 -13.39
CA LYS A 272 -3.74 11.25 -14.82
C LYS A 272 -3.20 12.45 -15.59
N ALA A 273 -3.70 13.66 -15.31
CA ALA A 273 -3.19 14.88 -15.93
C ALA A 273 -1.71 15.15 -15.57
N ARG A 274 -1.28 14.85 -14.34
CA ARG A 274 0.12 14.96 -13.91
C ARG A 274 1.00 13.88 -14.54
N MET A 275 0.51 12.63 -14.59
CA MET A 275 1.20 11.54 -15.30
C MET A 275 1.39 11.86 -16.80
N ALA A 276 0.37 12.44 -17.46
CA ALA A 276 0.46 12.86 -18.85
C ALA A 276 1.53 13.94 -19.07
N LYS A 277 1.61 14.95 -18.20
CA LYS A 277 2.65 16.00 -18.24
C LYS A 277 4.06 15.42 -18.07
N ALA A 278 4.22 14.41 -17.22
CA ALA A 278 5.46 13.63 -17.10
C ALA A 278 5.71 12.68 -18.29
N GLY A 279 4.81 12.69 -19.29
CA GLY A 279 4.90 11.85 -20.49
C GLY A 279 4.73 10.36 -20.22
N MET A 280 4.05 9.96 -19.14
CA MET A 280 3.85 8.56 -18.76
C MET A 280 2.67 7.91 -19.48
N VAL A 281 1.67 8.69 -19.87
CA VAL A 281 0.47 8.27 -20.61
C VAL A 281 0.28 9.19 -21.81
N GLU A 282 -0.27 8.69 -22.92
CA GLU A 282 -0.67 9.56 -24.02
C GLU A 282 -1.79 10.49 -23.50
N ALA A 283 -1.67 11.78 -23.82
CA ALA A 283 -2.74 12.73 -23.53
C ALA A 283 -4.02 12.25 -24.24
N ALA A 284 -5.12 12.14 -23.50
CA ALA A 284 -6.41 11.72 -24.02
C ALA A 284 -6.98 12.79 -24.97
#